data_2eb0e40d9de9d114781c9333e2b85c39
#
_entry.id   2eb0e40d9de9d114781c9333e2b85c39
#
_cell.length_a   1.000
_cell.length_b   1.000
_cell.length_c   1.000
_cell.angle_alpha   90.00
_cell.angle_beta   90.00
_cell.angle_gamma   90.00
#
_symmetry.space_group_name_H-M   'P 1'
#
loop_
_entity.id
_entity.type
_entity.pdbx_description
1 polymer ?
#
loop_
_entity_poly.entity_id
_entity_poly.type
_entity_poly.pdbx_seq_one_letter_code
_entity_poly.pdbx_strand_id
1 'polypeptide(L)'
;MTPQTVVHWTQIPAVPTSAFKELELTSLPPAERTAVFHSSGTTEQKPSRHFHCPESLAVYATSLWPWFAENLLRSADGSSASPDETRGQAVRAPIFLTPPPAQVPHSSLVYMFETVRQKIGAAESAFVGELASDGAWKLDFNAVTAKLADNSKLKTQNSKLILGTAFSFVHLLDFLAEKNLRLTLPAGSRVMETGGYKNHSRTLPKEELHALITERLGVARENILCEYGMSELSSQAYDSKIHPPSSILHPRVFNFPPWSRLQIISPETGREVAEGETGLIRIFDLANVFSVAAIQTEDLGIRRGDGFELLGRAQLAEPRGCSLMNA
;
A
#
# COMPACT_ATOMS: atom_id res chain seq x y z
N MET A 1 28.84 14.50 2.47
CA MET A 1 28.72 14.00 1.08
C MET A 1 27.95 15.06 0.31
N THR A 2 28.41 15.46 -0.87
CA THR A 2 27.74 16.44 -1.73
C THR A 2 27.25 15.74 -2.99
N PRO A 3 26.28 16.29 -3.74
CA PRO A 3 25.83 15.69 -4.99
C PRO A 3 26.97 15.38 -5.98
N GLN A 4 28.03 16.18 -5.98
CA GLN A 4 29.20 16.01 -6.85
C GLN A 4 30.09 14.81 -6.46
N THR A 5 29.96 14.30 -5.22
CA THR A 5 30.75 13.17 -4.71
C THR A 5 29.99 11.83 -4.79
N VAL A 6 28.70 11.84 -5.20
CA VAL A 6 27.89 10.64 -5.37
C VAL A 6 28.09 10.14 -6.80
N VAL A 7 28.79 9.01 -6.96
CA VAL A 7 29.05 8.36 -8.25
C VAL A 7 28.13 7.14 -8.46
N HIS A 8 27.47 6.66 -7.42
CA HIS A 8 26.52 5.55 -7.49
C HIS A 8 25.36 5.79 -6.50
N TRP A 9 24.14 5.41 -6.90
CA TRP A 9 22.94 5.65 -6.08
C TRP A 9 22.99 5.05 -4.66
N THR A 10 23.69 3.92 -4.48
CA THR A 10 23.87 3.28 -3.17
C THR A 10 24.68 4.11 -2.16
N GLN A 11 25.34 5.18 -2.62
CA GLN A 11 26.06 6.12 -1.76
C GLN A 11 25.15 7.23 -1.20
N ILE A 12 23.90 7.33 -1.68
CA ILE A 12 22.93 8.29 -1.13
C ILE A 12 22.59 7.84 0.29
N PRO A 13 22.82 8.69 1.32
CA PRO A 13 22.50 8.31 2.68
C PRO A 13 21.00 8.13 2.86
N ALA A 14 20.60 6.99 3.43
CA ALA A 14 19.21 6.74 3.76
C ALA A 14 18.85 7.37 5.10
N VAL A 15 17.67 7.97 5.16
CA VAL A 15 17.09 8.58 6.36
C VAL A 15 16.11 7.60 6.99
N PRO A 16 16.19 7.33 8.30
CA PRO A 16 15.22 6.44 8.96
C PRO A 16 13.82 7.07 8.97
N THR A 17 12.78 6.25 8.84
CA THR A 17 11.38 6.70 8.87
C THR A 17 11.04 7.45 10.15
N SER A 18 11.64 7.11 11.28
CA SER A 18 11.48 7.82 12.56
C SER A 18 11.90 9.30 12.49
N ALA A 19 12.85 9.66 11.61
CA ALA A 19 13.28 11.05 11.46
C ALA A 19 12.17 11.97 10.91
N PHE A 20 11.21 11.44 10.13
CA PHE A 20 10.06 12.22 9.65
C PHE A 20 9.10 12.64 10.77
N LYS A 21 9.19 12.03 11.94
CA LYS A 21 8.43 12.44 13.13
C LYS A 21 9.02 13.70 13.75
N GLU A 22 10.34 13.81 13.76
CA GLU A 22 11.06 14.84 14.49
C GLU A 22 11.48 16.00 13.59
N LEU A 23 11.87 15.72 12.36
CA LEU A 23 12.43 16.69 11.43
C LEU A 23 11.45 17.03 10.29
N GLU A 24 11.58 18.22 9.75
CA GLU A 24 10.92 18.64 8.51
C GLU A 24 11.83 18.29 7.32
N LEU A 25 11.72 17.05 6.86
CA LEU A 25 12.57 16.52 5.79
C LEU A 25 12.04 16.94 4.41
N THR A 26 12.18 18.23 4.12
CA THR A 26 11.76 18.80 2.83
C THR A 26 12.63 19.99 2.47
N SER A 27 12.86 20.18 1.16
CA SER A 27 13.46 21.40 0.59
C SER A 27 12.44 22.50 0.27
N LEU A 28 11.13 22.20 0.43
CA LEU A 28 10.07 23.18 0.20
C LEU A 28 10.07 24.24 1.29
N PRO A 29 10.13 25.54 0.94
CA PRO A 29 9.88 26.60 1.91
C PRO A 29 8.44 26.50 2.47
N PRO A 30 8.20 26.94 3.72
CA PRO A 30 6.89 26.80 4.36
C PRO A 30 5.71 27.31 3.52
N ALA A 31 5.89 28.40 2.79
CA ALA A 31 4.84 29.01 1.95
C ALA A 31 4.44 28.14 0.74
N GLU A 32 5.26 27.19 0.32
CA GLU A 32 4.99 26.29 -0.81
C GLU A 32 4.41 24.94 -0.39
N ARG A 33 4.35 24.65 0.90
CA ARG A 33 3.81 23.42 1.45
C ARG A 33 2.29 23.44 1.46
N THR A 34 1.67 22.95 0.40
CA THR A 34 0.21 22.98 0.22
C THR A 34 -0.50 21.73 0.75
N ALA A 35 0.24 20.63 0.99
CA ALA A 35 -0.29 19.42 1.57
C ALA A 35 0.76 18.74 2.46
N VAL A 36 0.29 17.90 3.38
CA VAL A 36 1.13 17.06 4.23
C VAL A 36 0.47 15.70 4.42
N PHE A 37 1.23 14.64 4.22
CA PHE A 37 0.81 13.29 4.58
C PHE A 37 1.36 12.92 5.95
N HIS A 38 0.48 12.30 6.73
CA HIS A 38 0.81 11.82 8.07
C HIS A 38 0.83 10.29 8.11
N SER A 39 1.80 9.71 8.81
CA SER A 39 1.68 8.31 9.17
C SER A 39 0.51 8.14 10.14
N SER A 40 -0.16 6.99 10.05
CA SER A 40 -1.16 6.62 11.06
C SER A 40 -0.42 6.30 12.37
N GLY A 41 -0.12 7.31 13.16
CA GLY A 41 0.40 7.15 14.52
C GLY A 41 -0.64 6.47 15.41
N THR A 42 -0.19 5.66 16.37
CA THR A 42 -0.98 5.36 17.56
C THR A 42 -1.18 6.68 18.32
N THR A 43 -2.29 6.83 19.03
CA THR A 43 -2.70 8.06 19.75
C THR A 43 -1.63 8.68 20.66
N GLU A 44 -0.58 7.96 20.99
CA GLU A 44 0.52 8.41 21.85
C GLU A 44 1.81 8.81 21.09
N GLN A 45 1.89 8.56 19.78
CA GLN A 45 3.10 8.86 19.01
C GLN A 45 2.86 9.97 18.01
N LYS A 46 3.77 10.95 17.98
CA LYS A 46 3.83 11.99 16.98
C LYS A 46 3.83 11.37 15.57
N PRO A 47 2.90 11.73 14.66
CA PRO A 47 2.89 11.21 13.31
C PRO A 47 4.10 11.72 12.52
N SER A 48 4.58 10.94 11.58
CA SER A 48 5.52 11.44 10.58
C SER A 48 4.84 12.45 9.66
N ARG A 49 5.63 13.35 9.08
CA ARG A 49 5.14 14.42 8.20
C ARG A 49 5.90 14.39 6.88
N HIS A 50 5.21 14.12 5.80
CA HIS A 50 5.75 14.24 4.45
C HIS A 50 5.07 15.41 3.75
N PHE A 51 5.82 16.49 3.49
CA PHE A 51 5.30 17.73 2.92
C PHE A 51 5.29 17.70 1.40
N HIS A 52 4.23 18.24 0.83
CA HIS A 52 4.02 18.29 -0.61
C HIS A 52 3.63 19.71 -1.10
N CYS A 53 3.93 19.94 -2.38
CA CYS A 53 3.41 21.03 -3.19
C CYS A 53 2.66 20.47 -4.40
N PRO A 54 1.99 21.27 -5.22
CA PRO A 54 1.29 20.78 -6.41
C PRO A 54 2.18 20.00 -7.36
N GLU A 55 3.45 20.39 -7.53
CA GLU A 55 4.41 19.69 -8.38
C GLU A 55 4.75 18.30 -7.84
N SER A 56 5.08 18.18 -6.55
CA SER A 56 5.37 16.85 -5.96
C SER A 56 4.16 15.93 -5.95
N LEU A 57 2.94 16.47 -5.79
CA LEU A 57 1.72 15.69 -5.92
C LEU A 57 1.47 15.24 -7.36
N ALA A 58 1.82 16.04 -8.36
CA ALA A 58 1.76 15.66 -9.77
C ALA A 58 2.77 14.53 -10.07
N VAL A 59 3.99 14.60 -9.52
CA VAL A 59 4.98 13.53 -9.63
C VAL A 59 4.48 12.25 -8.94
N TYR A 60 3.91 12.38 -7.73
CA TYR A 60 3.28 11.26 -7.02
C TYR A 60 2.22 10.56 -7.90
N ALA A 61 1.29 11.32 -8.48
CA ALA A 61 0.24 10.77 -9.33
C ALA A 61 0.80 10.14 -10.63
N THR A 62 1.87 10.70 -11.18
CA THR A 62 2.56 10.18 -12.37
C THR A 62 3.33 8.89 -12.05
N SER A 63 3.89 8.78 -10.86
CA SER A 63 4.51 7.54 -10.36
C SER A 63 3.46 6.47 -10.11
N LEU A 64 2.42 6.81 -9.37
CA LEU A 64 1.37 5.89 -8.93
C LEU A 64 0.66 5.21 -10.11
N TRP A 65 0.13 6.01 -11.05
CA TRP A 65 -0.88 5.52 -11.99
C TRP A 65 -0.41 4.40 -12.93
N PRO A 66 0.71 4.50 -13.66
CA PRO A 66 1.13 3.44 -14.56
C PRO A 66 1.43 2.14 -13.83
N TRP A 67 2.03 2.22 -12.62
CA TRP A 67 2.38 1.04 -11.83
C TRP A 67 1.15 0.38 -11.21
N PHE A 68 0.19 1.16 -10.72
CA PHE A 68 -1.10 0.67 -10.29
C PHE A 68 -1.86 -0.01 -11.44
N ALA A 69 -1.94 0.63 -12.59
CA ALA A 69 -2.64 0.11 -13.75
C ALA A 69 -2.02 -1.21 -14.25
N GLU A 70 -0.70 -1.30 -14.28
CA GLU A 70 0.01 -2.52 -14.65
C GLU A 70 -0.32 -3.69 -13.71
N ASN A 71 -0.35 -3.47 -12.41
CA ASN A 71 -0.55 -4.53 -11.42
C ASN A 71 -2.04 -4.88 -11.22
N LEU A 72 -2.94 -3.90 -11.27
CA LEU A 72 -4.34 -4.08 -10.89
C LEU A 72 -5.35 -4.03 -12.04
N LEU A 73 -4.99 -3.45 -13.19
CA LEU A 73 -5.95 -3.30 -14.29
C LEU A 73 -5.67 -4.22 -15.49
N ARG A 74 -4.44 -4.70 -15.68
CA ARG A 74 -4.11 -5.62 -16.78
C ARG A 74 -4.89 -6.93 -16.68
N SER A 75 -5.33 -7.43 -17.83
CA SER A 75 -5.97 -8.74 -17.94
C SER A 75 -5.00 -9.88 -17.66
N ALA A 76 -5.51 -11.03 -17.18
CA ALA A 76 -4.67 -12.20 -16.84
C ALA A 76 -4.00 -12.84 -18.07
N ASP A 77 -4.47 -12.53 -19.29
CA ASP A 77 -3.95 -13.03 -20.56
C ASP A 77 -2.73 -12.26 -21.08
N GLY A 78 -2.22 -11.29 -20.31
CA GLY A 78 -1.01 -10.55 -20.66
C GLY A 78 -1.19 -9.53 -21.80
N SER A 79 -2.41 -9.38 -22.35
CA SER A 79 -2.67 -8.35 -23.34
C SER A 79 -2.51 -6.97 -22.67
N SER A 80 -1.49 -6.23 -23.09
CA SER A 80 -1.28 -4.85 -22.68
C SER A 80 -2.30 -3.97 -23.35
N ALA A 81 -3.37 -3.61 -22.64
CA ALA A 81 -4.10 -2.43 -23.03
C ALA A 81 -3.16 -1.23 -22.84
N SER A 82 -2.86 -0.51 -23.91
CA SER A 82 -2.18 0.79 -23.79
C SER A 82 -3.04 1.71 -22.89
N PRO A 83 -2.44 2.72 -22.22
CA PRO A 83 -3.20 3.66 -21.39
C PRO A 83 -4.41 4.28 -22.11
N ASP A 84 -4.41 4.34 -23.46
CA ASP A 84 -5.52 4.80 -24.28
C ASP A 84 -6.56 3.72 -24.59
N GLU A 85 -6.20 2.42 -24.54
CA GLU A 85 -7.11 1.30 -24.83
C GLU A 85 -8.00 0.90 -23.64
N THR A 86 -7.74 1.42 -22.43
CA THR A 86 -8.63 1.24 -21.28
C THR A 86 -10.01 1.86 -21.49
N ARG A 87 -10.20 2.68 -22.52
CA ARG A 87 -11.51 3.23 -22.91
C ARG A 87 -12.50 2.20 -23.49
N GLY A 88 -12.06 1.01 -23.84
CA GLY A 88 -12.91 -0.04 -24.44
C GLY A 88 -13.18 -1.27 -23.58
N GLN A 89 -12.41 -1.48 -22.51
CA GLN A 89 -12.68 -2.55 -21.54
C GLN A 89 -13.66 -2.04 -20.49
N ALA A 90 -14.60 -2.90 -20.07
CA ALA A 90 -15.57 -2.58 -19.03
C ALA A 90 -14.84 -2.02 -17.78
N VAL A 91 -14.90 -0.70 -17.62
CA VAL A 91 -14.18 0.03 -16.59
C VAL A 91 -14.71 -0.43 -15.24
N ARG A 92 -13.87 -1.11 -14.48
CA ARG A 92 -14.17 -1.53 -13.12
C ARG A 92 -14.34 -0.29 -12.25
N ALA A 93 -15.55 0.03 -11.84
CA ALA A 93 -15.76 1.11 -10.87
C ALA A 93 -15.18 0.69 -9.51
N PRO A 94 -14.15 1.36 -9.00
CA PRO A 94 -13.55 1.00 -7.73
C PRO A 94 -14.45 1.32 -6.55
N ILE A 95 -14.41 0.43 -5.55
CA ILE A 95 -15.04 0.60 -4.24
C ILE A 95 -13.91 0.71 -3.23
N PHE A 96 -13.84 1.86 -2.53
CA PHE A 96 -12.80 2.15 -1.56
C PHE A 96 -13.35 1.96 -0.15
N LEU A 97 -12.78 1.01 0.58
CA LEU A 97 -13.16 0.70 1.97
C LEU A 97 -12.51 1.67 2.97
N THR A 98 -12.52 2.96 2.64
CA THR A 98 -11.94 4.04 3.44
C THR A 98 -12.88 5.25 3.42
N PRO A 99 -12.72 6.20 4.37
CA PRO A 99 -13.36 7.50 4.28
C PRO A 99 -12.93 8.27 3.01
N PRO A 100 -13.75 9.22 2.53
CA PRO A 100 -13.39 10.08 1.39
C PRO A 100 -12.30 11.10 1.77
N PRO A 101 -11.57 11.67 0.77
CA PRO A 101 -10.47 12.62 1.00
C PRO A 101 -10.83 13.82 1.88
N ALA A 102 -12.06 14.33 1.75
CA ALA A 102 -12.51 15.48 2.53
C ALA A 102 -12.54 15.23 4.05
N GLN A 103 -12.70 13.97 4.47
CA GLN A 103 -12.69 13.59 5.89
C GLN A 103 -11.28 13.29 6.42
N VAL A 104 -10.37 12.87 5.56
CA VAL A 104 -9.01 12.45 5.94
C VAL A 104 -7.93 13.04 5.00
N PRO A 105 -7.81 14.37 4.94
CA PRO A 105 -6.98 15.06 3.94
C PRO A 105 -5.48 14.78 4.07
N HIS A 106 -5.04 14.27 5.21
CA HIS A 106 -3.63 13.96 5.48
C HIS A 106 -3.26 12.48 5.25
N SER A 107 -4.18 11.68 4.70
CA SER A 107 -3.91 10.28 4.40
C SER A 107 -3.33 10.10 3.00
N SER A 108 -2.07 9.66 2.91
CA SER A 108 -1.45 9.31 1.62
C SER A 108 -2.20 8.18 0.90
N LEU A 109 -2.72 7.20 1.66
CA LEU A 109 -3.52 6.10 1.11
C LEU A 109 -4.81 6.61 0.46
N VAL A 110 -5.53 7.51 1.13
CA VAL A 110 -6.78 8.05 0.57
C VAL A 110 -6.49 8.99 -0.60
N TYR A 111 -5.37 9.72 -0.59
CA TYR A 111 -4.91 10.48 -1.74
C TYR A 111 -4.59 9.56 -2.94
N MET A 112 -3.93 8.43 -2.70
CA MET A 112 -3.70 7.38 -3.71
C MET A 112 -5.04 6.90 -4.30
N PHE A 113 -6.00 6.55 -3.46
CA PHE A 113 -7.32 6.08 -3.89
C PHE A 113 -8.10 7.12 -4.69
N GLU A 114 -8.05 8.39 -4.28
CA GLU A 114 -8.67 9.48 -5.03
C GLU A 114 -8.01 9.67 -6.40
N THR A 115 -6.68 9.58 -6.46
CA THR A 115 -5.96 9.62 -7.74
C THR A 115 -6.39 8.48 -8.66
N VAL A 116 -6.50 7.26 -8.14
CA VAL A 116 -7.02 6.09 -8.89
C VAL A 116 -8.45 6.34 -9.37
N ARG A 117 -9.34 6.84 -8.48
CA ARG A 117 -10.72 7.17 -8.82
C ARG A 117 -10.82 8.16 -9.98
N GLN A 118 -10.02 9.24 -9.92
CA GLN A 118 -9.99 10.26 -10.97
C GLN A 118 -9.45 9.71 -12.29
N LYS A 119 -8.39 8.89 -12.25
CA LYS A 119 -7.78 8.30 -13.45
C LYS A 119 -8.69 7.28 -14.12
N ILE A 120 -9.41 6.47 -13.35
CA ILE A 120 -10.41 5.52 -13.88
C ILE A 120 -11.62 6.27 -14.42
N GLY A 121 -12.08 7.34 -13.77
CA GLY A 121 -13.18 8.19 -14.23
C GLY A 121 -14.55 7.51 -14.23
N ALA A 122 -14.72 6.37 -13.55
CA ALA A 122 -16.00 5.67 -13.48
C ALA A 122 -16.96 6.35 -12.52
N ALA A 123 -18.13 6.77 -12.99
CA ALA A 123 -19.12 7.51 -12.19
C ALA A 123 -19.64 6.73 -10.97
N GLU A 124 -19.60 5.39 -11.03
CA GLU A 124 -20.08 4.50 -9.96
C GLU A 124 -19.04 4.24 -8.86
N SER A 125 -17.82 4.81 -9.00
CA SER A 125 -16.76 4.73 -7.99
C SER A 125 -17.21 5.34 -6.67
N ALA A 126 -16.94 4.68 -5.54
CA ALA A 126 -17.42 5.13 -4.24
C ALA A 126 -16.42 4.88 -3.11
N PHE A 127 -16.29 5.88 -2.24
CA PHE A 127 -15.75 5.69 -0.90
C PHE A 127 -16.92 5.26 0.00
N VAL A 128 -16.76 4.15 0.69
CA VAL A 128 -17.82 3.53 1.52
C VAL A 128 -17.42 3.44 3.00
N GLY A 129 -16.39 4.17 3.38
CA GLY A 129 -16.02 4.39 4.76
C GLY A 129 -16.35 5.80 5.22
N GLU A 130 -16.33 6.00 6.53
CA GLU A 130 -16.54 7.28 7.21
C GLU A 130 -15.58 7.44 8.38
N LEU A 131 -15.28 8.69 8.73
CA LEU A 131 -14.52 9.03 9.91
C LEU A 131 -15.50 9.21 11.08
N ALA A 132 -15.38 8.35 12.09
CA ALA A 132 -16.20 8.47 13.31
C ALA A 132 -15.71 9.62 14.20
N SER A 133 -16.53 10.02 15.17
CA SER A 133 -16.22 11.12 16.09
C SER A 133 -14.98 10.89 16.96
N ASP A 134 -14.60 9.64 17.18
CA ASP A 134 -13.39 9.23 17.90
C ASP A 134 -12.14 9.15 17.00
N GLY A 135 -12.26 9.51 15.71
CA GLY A 135 -11.19 9.43 14.72
C GLY A 135 -10.99 8.03 14.11
N ALA A 136 -11.76 7.03 14.51
CA ALA A 136 -11.70 5.71 13.89
C ALA A 136 -12.36 5.68 12.51
N TRP A 137 -11.83 4.86 11.62
CA TRP A 137 -12.47 4.60 10.33
C TRP A 137 -13.51 3.48 10.49
N LYS A 138 -14.72 3.75 10.03
CA LYS A 138 -15.84 2.80 10.02
C LYS A 138 -16.32 2.58 8.58
N LEU A 139 -16.94 1.42 8.33
CA LEU A 139 -17.57 1.13 7.05
C LEU A 139 -19.07 1.40 7.13
N ASP A 140 -19.62 2.04 6.11
CA ASP A 140 -21.05 2.01 5.84
C ASP A 140 -21.39 0.67 5.18
N PHE A 141 -21.78 -0.30 6.00
CA PHE A 141 -22.08 -1.65 5.53
C PHE A 141 -23.27 -1.70 4.56
N ASN A 142 -24.23 -0.76 4.66
CA ASN A 142 -25.34 -0.68 3.72
C ASN A 142 -24.85 -0.22 2.36
N ALA A 143 -24.01 0.82 2.32
CA ALA A 143 -23.39 1.29 1.07
C ALA A 143 -22.49 0.22 0.45
N VAL A 144 -21.65 -0.46 1.26
CA VAL A 144 -20.79 -1.56 0.78
C VAL A 144 -21.61 -2.67 0.16
N THR A 145 -22.60 -3.19 0.88
CA THR A 145 -23.43 -4.31 0.38
C THR A 145 -24.23 -3.94 -0.84
N ALA A 146 -24.81 -2.73 -0.90
CA ALA A 146 -25.51 -2.23 -2.08
C ALA A 146 -24.57 -2.17 -3.30
N LYS A 147 -23.34 -1.64 -3.15
CA LYS A 147 -22.35 -1.55 -4.23
C LYS A 147 -21.82 -2.91 -4.67
N LEU A 148 -21.70 -3.88 -3.77
CA LEU A 148 -21.23 -5.22 -4.06
C LEU A 148 -22.35 -6.09 -4.68
N ALA A 149 -23.60 -5.93 -4.24
CA ALA A 149 -24.76 -6.69 -4.71
C ALA A 149 -25.35 -6.18 -6.03
N ASP A 150 -24.99 -4.98 -6.48
CA ASP A 150 -25.59 -4.31 -7.67
C ASP A 150 -25.13 -4.94 -8.99
N ASN A 151 -25.45 -6.24 -9.16
CA ASN A 151 -25.22 -6.99 -10.39
C ASN A 151 -26.52 -7.23 -11.20
N SER A 152 -27.68 -6.76 -10.67
CA SER A 152 -28.97 -7.28 -11.14
C SER A 152 -29.64 -6.48 -12.24
N LYS A 153 -29.22 -5.26 -12.57
CA LYS A 153 -29.96 -4.37 -13.49
C LYS A 153 -29.27 -4.07 -14.82
N LEU A 154 -27.96 -4.33 -14.94
CA LEU A 154 -27.26 -4.14 -16.22
C LEU A 154 -26.82 -5.51 -16.75
N LYS A 155 -27.16 -5.79 -18.02
CA LYS A 155 -26.77 -7.01 -18.75
C LYS A 155 -25.27 -7.20 -18.93
N THR A 156 -24.44 -6.33 -18.37
CA THR A 156 -22.99 -6.41 -18.34
C THR A 156 -22.55 -6.70 -16.92
N GLN A 157 -22.08 -7.92 -16.67
CA GLN A 157 -21.44 -8.32 -15.42
C GLN A 157 -20.06 -7.65 -15.30
N ASN A 158 -20.04 -6.35 -15.01
CA ASN A 158 -18.78 -5.64 -14.85
C ASN A 158 -18.04 -6.13 -13.59
N SER A 159 -16.81 -6.61 -13.77
CA SER A 159 -15.95 -6.99 -12.65
C SER A 159 -15.74 -5.81 -11.70
N LYS A 160 -15.62 -6.08 -10.41
CA LYS A 160 -15.41 -5.07 -9.36
C LYS A 160 -13.94 -4.94 -9.03
N LEU A 161 -13.53 -3.74 -8.60
CA LEU A 161 -12.24 -3.48 -8.01
C LEU A 161 -12.46 -2.95 -6.58
N ILE A 162 -12.02 -3.69 -5.58
CA ILE A 162 -12.22 -3.34 -4.17
C ILE A 162 -10.87 -3.06 -3.54
N LEU A 163 -10.71 -1.85 -3.00
CA LEU A 163 -9.47 -1.40 -2.39
C LEU A 163 -9.71 -1.02 -0.93
N GLY A 164 -8.82 -1.46 -0.05
CA GLY A 164 -8.96 -1.16 1.37
C GLY A 164 -7.76 -1.56 2.19
N THR A 165 -7.82 -1.24 3.48
CA THR A 165 -6.84 -1.72 4.45
C THR A 165 -7.19 -3.13 4.93
N ALA A 166 -6.19 -3.87 5.43
CA ALA A 166 -6.44 -5.20 6.00
C ALA A 166 -7.53 -5.15 7.08
N PHE A 167 -7.51 -4.15 7.98
CA PHE A 167 -8.54 -4.03 9.01
C PHE A 167 -9.93 -3.71 8.44
N SER A 168 -10.04 -2.89 7.38
CA SER A 168 -11.33 -2.62 6.71
C SER A 168 -11.92 -3.89 6.11
N PHE A 169 -11.09 -4.74 5.51
CA PHE A 169 -11.53 -6.05 5.03
C PHE A 169 -11.99 -6.95 6.19
N VAL A 170 -11.26 -7.00 7.32
CA VAL A 170 -11.71 -7.79 8.48
C VAL A 170 -13.08 -7.33 8.96
N HIS A 171 -13.31 -6.01 9.09
CA HIS A 171 -14.64 -5.49 9.47
C HIS A 171 -15.74 -5.88 8.47
N LEU A 172 -15.46 -5.80 7.17
CA LEU A 172 -16.41 -6.24 6.15
C LEU A 172 -16.72 -7.74 6.27
N LEU A 173 -15.69 -8.57 6.40
CA LEU A 173 -15.82 -10.03 6.48
C LEU A 173 -16.55 -10.47 7.74
N ASP A 174 -16.28 -9.83 8.89
CA ASP A 174 -16.96 -10.10 10.15
C ASP A 174 -18.45 -9.72 10.04
N PHE A 175 -18.77 -8.58 9.43
CA PHE A 175 -20.15 -8.20 9.15
C PHE A 175 -20.86 -9.22 8.23
N LEU A 176 -20.23 -9.64 7.16
CA LEU A 176 -20.79 -10.64 6.25
C LEU A 176 -20.99 -11.99 6.95
N ALA A 177 -20.09 -12.36 7.84
CA ALA A 177 -20.21 -13.58 8.64
C ALA A 177 -21.37 -13.49 9.64
N GLU A 178 -21.50 -12.38 10.37
CA GLU A 178 -22.61 -12.12 11.32
C GLU A 178 -23.98 -12.21 10.62
N LYS A 179 -24.09 -11.63 9.44
CA LYS A 179 -25.32 -11.66 8.64
C LYS A 179 -25.51 -12.95 7.84
N ASN A 180 -24.58 -13.90 7.95
CA ASN A 180 -24.55 -15.14 7.15
C ASN A 180 -24.66 -14.88 5.64
N LEU A 181 -23.99 -13.80 5.18
CA LEU A 181 -23.97 -13.39 3.78
C LEU A 181 -22.72 -13.94 3.06
N ARG A 182 -22.94 -14.42 1.85
CA ARG A 182 -21.89 -14.72 0.88
C ARG A 182 -22.21 -13.99 -0.41
N LEU A 183 -21.27 -13.22 -0.91
CA LEU A 183 -21.39 -12.51 -2.17
C LEU A 183 -20.53 -13.20 -3.20
N THR A 184 -21.06 -13.36 -4.39
CA THR A 184 -20.26 -13.88 -5.53
C THR A 184 -20.07 -12.74 -6.50
N LEU A 185 -18.87 -12.15 -6.46
CA LEU A 185 -18.53 -11.06 -7.36
C LEU A 185 -18.31 -11.59 -8.78
N PRO A 186 -18.56 -10.77 -9.83
CA PRO A 186 -18.34 -11.16 -11.22
C PRO A 186 -16.90 -11.64 -11.46
N ALA A 187 -16.73 -12.56 -12.41
CA ALA A 187 -15.42 -13.03 -12.82
C ALA A 187 -14.51 -11.86 -13.22
N GLY A 188 -13.22 -11.96 -12.86
CA GLY A 188 -12.25 -10.91 -13.06
C GLY A 188 -12.30 -9.76 -12.04
N SER A 189 -13.21 -9.82 -11.04
CA SER A 189 -13.13 -8.89 -9.90
C SER A 189 -11.82 -9.04 -9.16
N ARG A 190 -11.29 -7.91 -8.66
CA ARG A 190 -10.00 -7.85 -7.96
C ARG A 190 -10.13 -7.15 -6.62
N VAL A 191 -9.27 -7.56 -5.72
CA VAL A 191 -9.09 -6.96 -4.40
C VAL A 191 -7.66 -6.47 -4.27
N MET A 192 -7.47 -5.27 -3.72
CA MET A 192 -6.19 -4.81 -3.22
C MET A 192 -6.33 -4.51 -1.73
N GLU A 193 -5.55 -5.21 -0.93
CA GLU A 193 -5.42 -4.89 0.48
C GLU A 193 -4.06 -4.27 0.79
N THR A 194 -4.02 -3.37 1.76
CA THR A 194 -2.80 -2.68 2.16
C THR A 194 -2.72 -2.52 3.67
N GLY A 195 -1.51 -2.31 4.16
CA GLY A 195 -1.23 -2.00 5.56
C GLY A 195 -1.49 -3.16 6.50
N GLY A 196 -1.53 -2.82 7.79
CA GLY A 196 -1.74 -3.76 8.88
C GLY A 196 -3.02 -3.48 9.65
N TYR A 197 -3.19 -4.18 10.77
CA TYR A 197 -4.41 -4.13 11.60
C TYR A 197 -4.39 -2.99 12.62
N LYS A 198 -3.21 -2.50 13.03
CA LYS A 198 -2.98 -1.32 13.91
C LYS A 198 -3.87 -1.29 15.17
N ASN A 199 -4.20 -2.45 15.71
CA ASN A 199 -5.15 -2.64 16.82
C ASN A 199 -6.58 -2.12 16.55
N HIS A 200 -6.96 -1.90 15.29
CA HIS A 200 -8.31 -1.47 14.90
C HIS A 200 -9.25 -2.64 14.58
N SER A 201 -8.70 -3.86 14.49
CA SER A 201 -9.44 -5.10 14.29
C SER A 201 -8.69 -6.28 14.90
N ARG A 202 -9.29 -7.47 14.90
CA ARG A 202 -8.52 -8.70 15.14
C ARG A 202 -7.45 -8.87 14.06
N THR A 203 -6.30 -9.37 14.47
CA THR A 203 -5.19 -9.65 13.57
C THR A 203 -5.36 -11.05 12.97
N LEU A 204 -5.24 -11.16 11.65
CA LEU A 204 -5.27 -12.42 10.93
C LEU A 204 -3.95 -12.62 10.19
N PRO A 205 -3.44 -13.87 10.08
CA PRO A 205 -2.44 -14.19 9.07
C PRO A 205 -2.94 -13.80 7.68
N LYS A 206 -2.05 -13.34 6.82
CA LYS A 206 -2.42 -12.84 5.47
C LYS A 206 -3.15 -13.91 4.64
N GLU A 207 -2.72 -15.16 4.74
CA GLU A 207 -3.34 -16.29 4.07
C GLU A 207 -4.77 -16.52 4.54
N GLU A 208 -5.04 -16.35 5.83
CA GLU A 208 -6.38 -16.49 6.40
C GLU A 208 -7.29 -15.36 5.92
N LEU A 209 -6.79 -14.11 5.94
CA LEU A 209 -7.53 -12.95 5.39
C LEU A 209 -7.94 -13.20 3.94
N HIS A 210 -6.99 -13.65 3.10
CA HIS A 210 -7.25 -13.92 1.69
C HIS A 210 -8.21 -15.11 1.48
N ALA A 211 -8.11 -16.16 2.30
CA ALA A 211 -9.05 -17.28 2.27
C ALA A 211 -10.48 -16.82 2.60
N LEU A 212 -10.65 -15.95 3.60
CA LEU A 212 -11.95 -15.38 3.96
C LEU A 212 -12.49 -14.44 2.87
N ILE A 213 -11.65 -13.64 2.22
CA ILE A 213 -12.04 -12.83 1.06
C ILE A 213 -12.55 -13.73 -0.07
N THR A 214 -11.82 -14.80 -0.38
CA THR A 214 -12.25 -15.78 -1.40
C THR A 214 -13.57 -16.43 -1.00
N GLU A 215 -13.72 -16.87 0.25
CA GLU A 215 -14.94 -17.54 0.74
C GLU A 215 -16.16 -16.62 0.70
N ARG A 216 -16.02 -15.36 1.13
CA ARG A 216 -17.15 -14.45 1.34
C ARG A 216 -17.48 -13.58 0.14
N LEU A 217 -16.50 -13.29 -0.73
CA LEU A 217 -16.68 -12.43 -1.89
C LEU A 217 -16.56 -13.17 -3.23
N GLY A 218 -16.18 -14.46 -3.23
CA GLY A 218 -15.98 -15.25 -4.44
C GLY A 218 -14.80 -14.77 -5.31
N VAL A 219 -13.89 -13.97 -4.76
CA VAL A 219 -12.70 -13.50 -5.48
C VAL A 219 -11.61 -14.56 -5.42
N ALA A 220 -11.14 -15.02 -6.57
CA ALA A 220 -10.07 -16.00 -6.63
C ALA A 220 -8.78 -15.44 -6.00
N ARG A 221 -8.02 -16.29 -5.29
CA ARG A 221 -6.81 -15.88 -4.55
C ARG A 221 -5.81 -15.11 -5.44
N GLU A 222 -5.72 -15.50 -6.67
CA GLU A 222 -4.88 -14.83 -7.65
C GLU A 222 -5.34 -13.41 -8.03
N ASN A 223 -6.54 -13.02 -7.71
CA ASN A 223 -7.08 -11.69 -7.91
C ASN A 223 -7.07 -10.83 -6.64
N ILE A 224 -6.40 -11.31 -5.58
CA ILE A 224 -6.17 -10.58 -4.34
C ILE A 224 -4.70 -10.16 -4.31
N LEU A 225 -4.43 -8.87 -4.40
CA LEU A 225 -3.10 -8.28 -4.37
C LEU A 225 -2.87 -7.55 -3.06
N CYS A 226 -1.60 -7.52 -2.63
CA CYS A 226 -1.17 -6.69 -1.52
C CYS A 226 -0.40 -5.47 -2.05
N GLU A 227 -0.63 -4.34 -1.44
CA GLU A 227 0.17 -3.13 -1.63
C GLU A 227 1.07 -2.93 -0.41
N TYR A 228 2.31 -2.51 -0.66
CA TYR A 228 3.24 -2.02 0.35
C TYR A 228 3.59 -0.58 0.04
N GLY A 229 3.25 0.31 0.96
CA GLY A 229 3.55 1.73 0.92
C GLY A 229 3.51 2.35 2.29
N MET A 230 3.94 3.61 2.36
CA MET A 230 3.94 4.40 3.58
C MET A 230 3.81 5.89 3.25
N SER A 231 3.46 6.71 4.23
CA SER A 231 3.29 8.16 4.03
C SER A 231 4.57 8.87 3.60
N GLU A 232 5.72 8.30 3.91
CA GLU A 232 7.06 8.83 3.62
C GLU A 232 7.53 8.54 2.18
N LEU A 233 6.83 7.67 1.44
CA LEU A 233 7.12 7.31 0.05
C LEU A 233 6.12 7.90 -0.93
N SER A 234 6.56 8.14 -2.15
CA SER A 234 5.72 8.53 -3.29
C SER A 234 5.49 7.40 -4.29
N SER A 235 6.15 6.27 -4.11
CA SER A 235 5.96 5.04 -4.89
C SER A 235 5.44 3.90 -4.01
N GLN A 236 4.72 2.96 -4.63
CA GLN A 236 4.14 1.79 -3.99
C GLN A 236 4.73 0.51 -4.58
N ALA A 237 4.89 -0.53 -3.77
CA ALA A 237 5.18 -1.88 -4.26
C ALA A 237 3.92 -2.75 -4.23
N TYR A 238 3.84 -3.68 -5.16
CA TYR A 238 2.76 -4.67 -5.22
C TYR A 238 3.34 -6.08 -5.25
N ASP A 239 2.65 -7.03 -4.63
CA ASP A 239 2.97 -8.44 -4.69
C ASP A 239 2.48 -9.08 -5.99
N SER A 240 2.99 -8.57 -7.11
CA SER A 240 2.56 -9.01 -8.42
C SER A 240 3.03 -10.43 -8.75
N LYS A 241 2.22 -11.11 -9.54
CA LYS A 241 2.39 -12.50 -9.98
C LYS A 241 3.33 -12.65 -11.16
N ILE A 242 4.54 -12.15 -11.07
CA ILE A 242 5.51 -12.36 -12.16
C ILE A 242 5.98 -13.82 -12.24
N HIS A 243 5.63 -14.67 -11.27
CA HIS A 243 5.92 -16.10 -11.32
C HIS A 243 4.66 -16.91 -11.59
N PRO A 244 4.76 -17.95 -12.47
CA PRO A 244 3.62 -18.78 -12.82
C PRO A 244 3.00 -19.42 -11.56
N PRO A 245 1.68 -19.68 -11.54
CA PRO A 245 0.95 -20.15 -10.37
C PRO A 245 1.23 -21.63 -10.03
N SER A 246 2.46 -22.08 -10.18
CA SER A 246 2.79 -23.50 -10.07
C SER A 246 2.95 -24.03 -8.64
N SER A 247 2.85 -23.21 -7.61
CA SER A 247 2.73 -23.76 -6.25
C SER A 247 2.10 -22.78 -5.26
N ILE A 248 1.25 -23.32 -4.41
CA ILE A 248 0.67 -22.70 -3.22
C ILE A 248 1.75 -22.30 -2.18
N LEU A 249 3.00 -22.69 -2.43
CA LEU A 249 4.15 -22.61 -1.51
C LEU A 249 5.12 -21.45 -1.78
N HIS A 250 4.90 -20.61 -2.81
CA HIS A 250 5.82 -19.50 -3.04
C HIS A 250 5.40 -18.25 -2.26
N PRO A 251 6.34 -17.65 -1.53
CA PRO A 251 6.10 -16.39 -0.82
C PRO A 251 5.70 -15.29 -1.81
N ARG A 252 4.90 -14.34 -1.33
CA ARG A 252 4.52 -13.16 -2.10
C ARG A 252 5.69 -12.19 -2.17
N VAL A 253 6.10 -11.82 -3.37
CA VAL A 253 7.23 -10.94 -3.60
C VAL A 253 6.72 -9.57 -4.04
N PHE A 254 7.02 -8.56 -3.23
CA PHE A 254 6.72 -7.17 -3.54
C PHE A 254 7.77 -6.58 -4.46
N ASN A 255 7.32 -5.87 -5.48
CA ASN A 255 8.17 -5.17 -6.42
C ASN A 255 7.79 -3.69 -6.50
N PHE A 256 8.80 -2.82 -6.42
CA PHE A 256 8.66 -1.40 -6.68
C PHE A 256 8.72 -1.10 -8.19
N PRO A 257 8.21 0.08 -8.61
CA PRO A 257 8.34 0.51 -10.01
C PRO A 257 9.81 0.76 -10.41
N PRO A 258 10.12 0.79 -11.72
CA PRO A 258 11.50 0.92 -12.22
C PRO A 258 12.26 2.19 -11.78
N TRP A 259 11.55 3.23 -11.36
CA TRP A 259 12.13 4.48 -10.81
C TRP A 259 12.39 4.44 -9.31
N SER A 260 12.16 3.30 -8.68
CA SER A 260 12.56 3.03 -7.30
C SER A 260 13.55 1.87 -7.26
N ARG A 261 14.40 1.86 -6.25
CA ARG A 261 15.38 0.79 -6.01
C ARG A 261 15.27 0.30 -4.59
N LEU A 262 15.42 -1.01 -4.43
CA LEU A 262 15.37 -1.71 -3.17
C LEU A 262 16.76 -2.16 -2.75
N GLN A 263 17.03 -2.08 -1.46
CA GLN A 263 18.09 -2.85 -0.79
C GLN A 263 17.51 -3.50 0.46
N ILE A 264 17.98 -4.70 0.78
CA ILE A 264 17.73 -5.34 2.08
C ILE A 264 19.04 -5.28 2.85
N ILE A 265 19.02 -4.59 3.99
CA ILE A 265 20.24 -4.22 4.74
C ILE A 265 20.30 -5.01 6.04
N SER A 266 21.41 -5.71 6.25
CA SER A 266 21.70 -6.32 7.55
C SER A 266 21.83 -5.23 8.62
N PRO A 267 21.06 -5.29 9.70
CA PRO A 267 21.18 -4.33 10.81
C PRO A 267 22.51 -4.46 11.56
N GLU A 268 23.18 -5.61 11.47
CA GLU A 268 24.45 -5.88 12.16
C GLU A 268 25.65 -5.30 11.40
N THR A 269 25.65 -5.46 10.07
CA THR A 269 26.80 -5.08 9.23
C THR A 269 26.62 -3.77 8.49
N GLY A 270 25.37 -3.28 8.37
CA GLY A 270 25.00 -2.11 7.55
C GLY A 270 25.16 -2.35 6.05
N ARG A 271 25.41 -3.58 5.62
CA ARG A 271 25.61 -3.98 4.21
C ARG A 271 24.37 -4.65 3.65
N GLU A 272 24.25 -4.62 2.34
CA GLU A 272 23.21 -5.35 1.63
C GLU A 272 23.39 -6.86 1.83
N VAL A 273 22.30 -7.56 2.10
CA VAL A 273 22.28 -9.01 2.33
C VAL A 273 22.30 -9.78 1.00
N ALA A 274 22.67 -11.06 1.04
CA ALA A 274 22.59 -11.95 -0.10
C ALA A 274 21.14 -12.36 -0.41
N GLU A 275 20.95 -12.99 -1.56
CA GLU A 275 19.65 -13.57 -1.96
C GLU A 275 19.14 -14.55 -0.90
N GLY A 276 17.87 -14.41 -0.53
CA GLY A 276 17.22 -15.25 0.48
C GLY A 276 17.50 -14.87 1.93
N GLU A 277 18.34 -13.88 2.19
CA GLU A 277 18.65 -13.42 3.55
C GLU A 277 17.70 -12.30 3.99
N THR A 278 17.54 -12.20 5.30
CA THR A 278 16.68 -11.21 5.97
C THR A 278 17.45 -9.95 6.36
N GLY A 279 16.80 -8.81 6.20
CA GLY A 279 17.32 -7.52 6.68
C GLY A 279 16.25 -6.44 6.68
N LEU A 280 16.66 -5.22 6.99
CA LEU A 280 15.79 -4.04 6.97
C LEU A 280 15.62 -3.54 5.53
N ILE A 281 14.38 -3.22 5.17
CA ILE A 281 14.03 -2.69 3.86
C ILE A 281 14.52 -1.25 3.74
N ARG A 282 15.31 -0.97 2.69
CA ARG A 282 15.75 0.37 2.31
C ARG A 282 15.29 0.68 0.91
N ILE A 283 14.70 1.86 0.71
CA ILE A 283 14.08 2.25 -0.56
C ILE A 283 14.70 3.56 -1.03
N PHE A 284 15.08 3.59 -2.31
CA PHE A 284 15.46 4.80 -3.04
C PHE A 284 14.32 5.11 -4.00
N ASP A 285 13.63 6.21 -3.78
CA ASP A 285 12.44 6.59 -4.55
C ASP A 285 12.64 7.93 -5.26
N LEU A 286 12.79 7.88 -6.58
CA LEU A 286 12.95 9.08 -7.39
C LEU A 286 11.68 9.93 -7.48
N ALA A 287 10.52 9.39 -7.10
CA ALA A 287 9.28 10.16 -7.00
C ALA A 287 9.19 11.02 -5.73
N ASN A 288 10.10 10.82 -4.76
CA ASN A 288 10.18 11.62 -3.53
C ASN A 288 10.84 12.98 -3.77
N VAL A 289 10.33 13.73 -4.74
CA VAL A 289 10.85 15.08 -5.06
C VAL A 289 10.58 16.04 -3.91
N PHE A 290 11.53 16.95 -3.68
CA PHE A 290 11.54 17.93 -2.57
C PHE A 290 11.61 17.31 -1.15
N SER A 291 11.83 15.99 -1.06
CA SER A 291 12.02 15.25 0.19
C SER A 291 13.31 14.44 0.11
N VAL A 292 13.47 13.42 0.95
CA VAL A 292 14.63 12.55 0.91
C VAL A 292 14.42 11.41 -0.10
N ALA A 293 15.42 11.20 -0.95
CA ALA A 293 15.34 10.17 -1.98
C ALA A 293 15.56 8.75 -1.44
N ALA A 294 16.20 8.58 -0.27
CA ALA A 294 16.53 7.28 0.29
C ALA A 294 15.96 7.14 1.72
N ILE A 295 15.18 6.11 1.95
CA ILE A 295 14.49 5.86 3.22
C ILE A 295 14.89 4.50 3.77
N GLN A 296 15.33 4.46 5.03
CA GLN A 296 15.52 3.24 5.79
C GLN A 296 14.26 2.98 6.63
N THR A 297 13.58 1.90 6.34
CA THR A 297 12.39 1.51 7.10
C THR A 297 12.74 0.73 8.36
N GLU A 298 11.74 0.50 9.21
CA GLU A 298 11.78 -0.42 10.34
C GLU A 298 11.17 -1.78 9.98
N ASP A 299 10.84 -2.02 8.71
CA ASP A 299 10.26 -3.26 8.24
C ASP A 299 11.35 -4.24 7.82
N LEU A 300 11.14 -5.52 8.16
CA LEU A 300 11.99 -6.63 7.76
C LEU A 300 11.49 -7.25 6.46
N GLY A 301 12.42 -7.56 5.59
CA GLY A 301 12.16 -8.30 4.36
C GLY A 301 13.24 -9.35 4.08
N ILE A 302 12.87 -10.33 3.27
CA ILE A 302 13.81 -11.28 2.67
C ILE A 302 14.06 -10.84 1.24
N ARG A 303 15.33 -10.78 0.83
CA ARG A 303 15.68 -10.46 -0.55
C ARG A 303 15.19 -11.54 -1.53
N ARG A 304 14.52 -11.13 -2.60
CA ARG A 304 14.00 -11.99 -3.67
C ARG A 304 14.24 -11.33 -5.04
N GLY A 305 15.42 -11.52 -5.60
CA GLY A 305 15.82 -10.85 -6.83
C GLY A 305 15.79 -9.32 -6.68
N ASP A 306 15.02 -8.65 -7.53
CA ASP A 306 14.80 -7.19 -7.47
C ASP A 306 13.67 -6.79 -6.49
N GLY A 307 12.99 -7.76 -5.87
CA GLY A 307 11.90 -7.58 -4.93
C GLY A 307 12.21 -8.10 -3.53
N PHE A 308 11.18 -8.17 -2.70
CA PHE A 308 11.27 -8.65 -1.33
C PHE A 308 10.01 -9.36 -0.86
N GLU A 309 10.19 -10.30 0.05
CA GLU A 309 9.14 -10.89 0.86
C GLU A 309 9.04 -10.09 2.15
N LEU A 310 7.86 -9.56 2.47
CA LEU A 310 7.63 -8.77 3.68
C LEU A 310 7.40 -9.68 4.88
N LEU A 311 8.22 -9.52 5.92
CA LEU A 311 8.07 -10.26 7.19
C LEU A 311 7.30 -9.47 8.26
N GLY A 312 7.24 -8.14 8.15
CA GLY A 312 6.64 -7.25 9.13
C GLY A 312 7.65 -6.33 9.81
N ARG A 313 7.26 -5.69 10.91
CA ARG A 313 8.17 -4.78 11.62
C ARG A 313 9.22 -5.51 12.42
N ALA A 314 10.44 -4.97 12.40
CA ALA A 314 11.48 -5.37 13.32
C ALA A 314 10.99 -5.09 14.74
N GLN A 315 10.86 -6.13 15.57
CA GLN A 315 10.75 -5.93 17.01
C GLN A 315 12.12 -5.41 17.46
N LEU A 316 12.17 -4.21 18.00
CA LEU A 316 13.35 -3.73 18.70
C LEU A 316 13.60 -4.76 19.80
N ALA A 317 14.63 -5.60 19.65
CA ALA A 317 15.13 -6.38 20.75
C ALA A 317 15.46 -5.37 21.85
N GLU A 318 14.84 -5.49 23.03
CA GLU A 318 15.27 -4.73 24.18
C GLU A 318 16.78 -4.85 24.28
N PRO A 319 17.53 -3.74 24.47
CA PRO A 319 18.97 -3.83 24.61
C PRO A 319 19.21 -4.80 25.79
N ARG A 320 19.77 -5.98 25.47
CA ARG A 320 20.20 -6.92 26.50
C ARG A 320 21.18 -6.14 27.36
N GLY A 321 20.75 -5.80 28.57
CA GLY A 321 21.57 -5.07 29.52
C GLY A 321 22.90 -5.77 29.62
N CYS A 322 23.99 -5.03 29.39
CA CYS A 322 25.31 -5.47 29.75
C CYS A 322 25.27 -5.75 31.25
N SER A 323 25.31 -7.03 31.61
CA SER A 323 25.57 -7.42 32.97
C SER A 323 26.95 -6.86 33.34
N LEU A 324 26.97 -5.75 34.09
CA LEU A 324 28.13 -5.30 34.78
C LEU A 324 28.46 -6.40 35.80
N MET A 325 29.43 -7.24 35.45
CA MET A 325 30.11 -8.06 36.47
C MET A 325 30.87 -7.09 37.35
N ASN A 326 30.38 -6.88 38.56
CA ASN A 326 31.15 -6.30 39.63
C ASN A 326 32.20 -7.34 40.05
N ALA A 327 33.46 -6.98 39.91
CA ALA A 327 34.58 -7.61 40.60
C ALA A 327 34.71 -7.00 41.98
#